data_15026f4e0c70e631ed05f5a2ef117f5a
#
_entry.id   15026f4e0c70e631ed05f5a2ef117f5a
#
_cell.length_a   1.000
_cell.length_b   1.000
_cell.length_c   1.000
_cell.angle_alpha   90.00
_cell.angle_beta   90.00
_cell.angle_gamma   90.00
#
_symmetry.space_group_name_H-M   'P 1'
#
loop_
_entity.id
_entity.type
_entity.pdbx_description
1 polymer ?
#
loop_
_entity_poly.entity_id
_entity_poly.type
_entity_poly.pdbx_seq_one_letter_code
_entity_poly.pdbx_strand_id
1 'polypeptide(L)'
;MKKLFANRVLNNDTSDLDEVFKNSANPENISFAGGFPDQHLFPDNDLKQAYRDAIEHDGQGIFQYSSTQGLPALRQKIADRMATHADVQVSADNVMMTQGGQQAIDLVAKLMLNHGDAMVVEGPTYMGALAAFDTYEPTYYEIPVDDNGMNIRQLRKTLKAHPEIKLIYTIPDFHNPTGTTMSAKRRQALVALANQYDVIILEDSPYRDLRYSGQNILAIKHYDTEGRVIFISSFSKILSPALRTGWIVADDAIMHELVGLKSAIDVQSPNVTLAAINSYLDPVSYTHLRAHETRG
;
A
#
# COMPACT_ATOMS: atom_id res chain seq x y z
N MET A 1 -5.67 -24.52 -26.05
CA MET A 1 -5.01 -24.21 -24.78
C MET A 1 -5.81 -23.21 -23.94
N LYS A 2 -6.27 -22.04 -24.48
CA LYS A 2 -7.07 -21.03 -23.73
C LYS A 2 -8.28 -21.59 -22.95
N LYS A 3 -8.95 -22.64 -23.45
CA LYS A 3 -10.09 -23.30 -22.76
C LYS A 3 -9.75 -23.95 -21.41
N LEU A 4 -8.46 -24.10 -21.08
CA LEU A 4 -7.98 -24.66 -19.81
C LEU A 4 -7.66 -23.60 -18.76
N PHE A 5 -7.68 -22.32 -19.13
CA PHE A 5 -7.39 -21.22 -18.21
C PHE A 5 -8.61 -20.91 -17.37
N ALA A 6 -8.38 -20.44 -16.15
CA ALA A 6 -9.44 -19.93 -15.28
C ALA A 6 -10.14 -18.71 -15.94
N ASN A 7 -11.45 -18.56 -15.75
CA ASN A 7 -12.23 -17.49 -16.34
C ASN A 7 -11.67 -16.10 -15.98
N ARG A 8 -11.25 -15.92 -14.73
CA ARG A 8 -10.64 -14.67 -14.24
C ARG A 8 -9.39 -14.23 -15.03
N VAL A 9 -8.65 -15.19 -15.65
CA VAL A 9 -7.50 -14.86 -16.50
C VAL A 9 -7.93 -14.44 -17.90
N LEU A 10 -9.05 -15.01 -18.38
CA LEU A 10 -9.59 -14.70 -19.71
C LEU A 10 -10.33 -13.35 -19.76
N ASN A 11 -10.85 -12.90 -18.61
CA ASN A 11 -11.61 -11.68 -18.44
C ASN A 11 -10.74 -10.48 -18.02
N ASN A 12 -9.49 -10.73 -17.59
CA ASN A 12 -8.58 -9.70 -17.13
C ASN A 12 -7.70 -9.20 -18.30
N ASP A 13 -7.88 -7.94 -18.68
CA ASP A 13 -7.05 -7.26 -19.70
C ASP A 13 -6.05 -6.34 -19.01
N THR A 14 -4.78 -6.74 -18.99
CA THR A 14 -3.67 -5.95 -18.43
C THR A 14 -2.88 -5.20 -19.50
N SER A 15 -3.37 -5.17 -20.76
CA SER A 15 -2.67 -4.58 -21.90
C SER A 15 -2.34 -3.09 -21.70
N ASP A 16 -3.24 -2.35 -21.08
CA ASP A 16 -3.07 -0.90 -20.84
C ASP A 16 -1.89 -0.60 -19.91
N LEU A 17 -1.69 -1.40 -18.86
CA LEU A 17 -0.54 -1.26 -17.95
C LEU A 17 0.77 -1.57 -18.65
N ASP A 18 0.82 -2.63 -19.45
CA ASP A 18 1.99 -3.02 -20.24
C ASP A 18 2.37 -1.93 -21.23
N GLU A 19 1.38 -1.30 -21.88
CA GLU A 19 1.59 -0.20 -22.82
C GLU A 19 2.15 1.06 -22.11
N VAL A 20 1.60 1.42 -20.95
CA VAL A 20 2.11 2.52 -20.11
C VAL A 20 3.58 2.28 -19.75
N PHE A 21 3.95 1.08 -19.30
CA PHE A 21 5.34 0.76 -18.95
C PHE A 21 6.27 0.81 -20.16
N LYS A 22 5.87 0.27 -21.32
CA LYS A 22 6.67 0.31 -22.55
C LYS A 22 6.91 1.74 -23.02
N ASN A 23 5.86 2.57 -23.03
CA ASN A 23 5.94 3.96 -23.46
C ASN A 23 6.79 4.81 -22.50
N SER A 24 6.71 4.55 -21.21
CA SER A 24 7.51 5.24 -20.17
C SER A 24 8.99 4.86 -20.21
N ALA A 25 9.32 3.68 -20.72
CA ALA A 25 10.72 3.23 -20.87
C ALA A 25 11.43 3.82 -22.10
N ASN A 26 10.70 4.44 -23.04
CA ASN A 26 11.30 5.07 -24.21
C ASN A 26 11.93 6.42 -23.82
N PRO A 27 13.27 6.61 -23.98
CA PRO A 27 13.97 7.83 -23.56
C PRO A 27 13.58 9.08 -24.36
N GLU A 28 12.91 8.92 -25.50
CA GLU A 28 12.39 10.04 -26.32
C GLU A 28 11.06 10.58 -25.78
N ASN A 29 10.40 9.86 -24.87
CA ASN A 29 9.11 10.23 -24.32
C ASN A 29 9.26 10.96 -22.98
N ILE A 30 8.55 12.08 -22.82
CA ILE A 30 8.30 12.68 -21.51
C ILE A 30 7.02 12.05 -20.96
N SER A 31 7.17 11.08 -20.05
CA SER A 31 6.04 10.35 -19.50
C SER A 31 5.52 10.96 -18.19
N PHE A 32 4.22 11.25 -18.13
CA PHE A 32 3.51 11.65 -16.94
C PHE A 32 2.62 10.50 -16.37
N ALA A 33 2.66 9.32 -17.00
CA ALA A 33 1.76 8.23 -16.69
C ALA A 33 2.28 7.31 -15.56
N GLY A 34 3.58 7.05 -15.49
CA GLY A 34 4.15 6.02 -14.62
C GLY A 34 4.39 6.46 -13.17
N GLY A 35 4.48 7.77 -12.88
CA GLY A 35 4.82 8.28 -11.54
C GLY A 35 6.13 7.70 -11.00
N PHE A 36 7.13 7.48 -11.87
CA PHE A 36 8.42 6.92 -11.48
C PHE A 36 9.25 7.94 -10.71
N PRO A 37 9.84 7.56 -9.55
CA PRO A 37 10.82 8.39 -8.88
C PRO A 37 12.05 8.64 -9.78
N ASP A 38 12.67 9.82 -9.64
CA ASP A 38 13.92 10.13 -10.34
C ASP A 38 15.04 9.19 -9.85
N GLN A 39 15.59 8.40 -10.76
CA GLN A 39 16.65 7.43 -10.44
C GLN A 39 17.94 8.08 -9.90
N HIS A 40 18.21 9.36 -10.22
CA HIS A 40 19.38 10.09 -9.75
C HIS A 40 19.29 10.47 -8.26
N LEU A 41 18.08 10.37 -7.67
CA LEU A 41 17.85 10.62 -6.26
C LEU A 41 17.93 9.35 -5.41
N PHE A 42 18.09 8.18 -6.00
CA PHE A 42 18.25 6.96 -5.22
C PHE A 42 19.52 6.97 -4.40
N PRO A 43 19.47 6.65 -3.09
CA PRO A 43 20.62 6.67 -2.19
C PRO A 43 21.49 5.42 -2.39
N ASP A 44 22.12 5.29 -3.56
CA ASP A 44 22.83 4.09 -3.99
C ASP A 44 23.99 3.72 -3.06
N ASN A 45 24.77 4.69 -2.56
CA ASN A 45 25.89 4.46 -1.65
C ASN A 45 25.40 4.01 -0.27
N ASP A 46 24.33 4.64 0.25
CA ASP A 46 23.76 4.28 1.54
C ASP A 46 23.11 2.88 1.48
N LEU A 47 22.45 2.56 0.36
CA LEU A 47 21.91 1.22 0.13
C LEU A 47 23.02 0.16 0.02
N LYS A 48 24.13 0.44 -0.69
CA LYS A 48 25.29 -0.46 -0.73
C LYS A 48 25.82 -0.74 0.67
N GLN A 49 25.94 0.31 1.50
CA GLN A 49 26.41 0.15 2.87
C GLN A 49 25.41 -0.65 3.70
N ALA A 50 24.12 -0.33 3.62
CA ALA A 50 23.06 -1.04 4.34
C ALA A 50 23.02 -2.55 4.01
N TYR A 51 23.22 -2.93 2.75
CA TYR A 51 23.33 -4.34 2.36
C TYR A 51 24.56 -5.02 2.96
N ARG A 52 25.72 -4.33 2.99
CA ARG A 52 26.94 -4.86 3.62
C ARG A 52 26.75 -5.07 5.12
N ASP A 53 26.26 -4.04 5.81
CA ASP A 53 26.02 -4.07 7.25
C ASP A 53 25.05 -5.20 7.63
N ALA A 54 23.98 -5.37 6.86
CA ALA A 54 23.02 -6.43 7.07
C ALA A 54 23.64 -7.84 6.95
N ILE A 55 24.47 -8.06 5.91
CA ILE A 55 25.12 -9.36 5.70
C ILE A 55 26.20 -9.60 6.76
N GLU A 56 26.95 -8.58 7.15
CA GLU A 56 27.99 -8.70 8.19
C GLU A 56 27.40 -8.95 9.57
N HIS A 57 26.27 -8.28 9.91
CA HIS A 57 25.62 -8.40 11.20
C HIS A 57 24.90 -9.77 11.38
N ASP A 58 24.09 -10.16 10.39
CA ASP A 58 23.27 -11.37 10.50
C ASP A 58 23.98 -12.63 10.00
N GLY A 59 25.12 -12.47 9.31
CA GLY A 59 25.92 -13.55 8.78
C GLY A 59 25.11 -14.52 7.92
N GLN A 60 25.29 -15.82 8.13
CA GLN A 60 24.58 -16.84 7.36
C GLN A 60 23.07 -16.90 7.63
N GLY A 61 22.62 -16.38 8.76
CA GLY A 61 21.21 -16.38 9.18
C GLY A 61 20.31 -15.56 8.22
N ILE A 62 20.87 -14.51 7.58
CA ILE A 62 20.13 -13.68 6.63
C ILE A 62 19.60 -14.44 5.41
N PHE A 63 20.25 -15.58 5.06
CA PHE A 63 19.89 -16.43 3.91
C PHE A 63 18.94 -17.57 4.27
N GLN A 64 18.55 -17.69 5.54
CA GLN A 64 17.62 -18.74 6.01
C GLN A 64 16.17 -18.24 5.94
N TYR A 65 15.22 -19.17 5.96
CA TYR A 65 13.80 -18.87 6.15
C TYR A 65 13.58 -18.13 7.48
N SER A 66 12.60 -17.21 7.47
CA SER A 66 12.22 -16.42 8.63
C SER A 66 10.70 -16.28 8.76
N SER A 67 10.24 -15.35 9.59
CA SER A 67 8.81 -15.07 9.77
C SER A 67 8.13 -14.60 8.48
N THR A 68 6.94 -15.12 8.18
CA THR A 68 6.08 -14.67 7.09
C THR A 68 5.75 -13.18 7.19
N GLN A 69 5.56 -12.66 8.40
CA GLN A 69 5.34 -11.24 8.64
C GLN A 69 6.57 -10.37 8.34
N GLY A 70 7.76 -10.96 8.21
CA GLY A 70 9.03 -10.26 8.03
C GLY A 70 9.79 -10.05 9.34
N LEU A 71 10.95 -9.39 9.24
CA LEU A 71 11.89 -9.22 10.34
C LEU A 71 11.27 -8.42 11.50
N PRO A 72 11.29 -8.94 12.76
CA PRO A 72 10.69 -8.26 13.90
C PRO A 72 11.24 -6.83 14.12
N ALA A 73 12.56 -6.63 13.96
CA ALA A 73 13.18 -5.32 14.10
C ALA A 73 12.66 -4.31 13.07
N LEU A 74 12.49 -4.73 11.81
CA LEU A 74 11.93 -3.86 10.78
C LEU A 74 10.45 -3.55 11.02
N ARG A 75 9.66 -4.55 11.45
CA ARG A 75 8.25 -4.35 11.81
C ARG A 75 8.09 -3.34 12.95
N GLN A 76 9.00 -3.37 13.95
CA GLN A 76 9.01 -2.37 15.01
C GLN A 76 9.30 -0.97 14.47
N LYS A 77 10.30 -0.81 13.59
CA LYS A 77 10.59 0.49 12.96
C LYS A 77 9.42 1.01 12.13
N ILE A 78 8.66 0.12 11.48
CA ILE A 78 7.43 0.51 10.78
C ILE A 78 6.35 0.93 11.77
N ALA A 79 6.16 0.23 12.89
CA ALA A 79 5.22 0.63 13.94
C ALA A 79 5.57 2.02 14.51
N ASP A 80 6.85 2.28 14.80
CA ASP A 80 7.34 3.57 15.26
C ASP A 80 7.13 4.68 14.20
N ARG A 81 7.32 4.34 12.92
CA ARG A 81 7.01 5.24 11.79
C ARG A 81 5.51 5.55 11.70
N MET A 82 4.64 4.56 11.89
CA MET A 82 3.19 4.78 11.93
C MET A 82 2.81 5.75 13.06
N ALA A 83 3.42 5.60 14.24
CA ALA A 83 3.20 6.52 15.37
C ALA A 83 3.64 7.95 15.04
N THR A 84 4.80 8.14 14.41
CA THR A 84 5.39 9.47 14.17
C THR A 84 4.87 10.18 12.93
N HIS A 85 4.56 9.44 11.85
CA HIS A 85 4.18 10.02 10.55
C HIS A 85 2.68 9.96 10.27
N ALA A 86 1.95 9.03 10.88
CA ALA A 86 0.53 8.82 10.64
C ALA A 86 -0.35 9.08 11.88
N ASP A 87 0.29 9.24 13.05
CA ASP A 87 -0.34 9.30 14.37
C ASP A 87 -1.21 8.06 14.64
N VAL A 88 -0.65 6.89 14.31
CA VAL A 88 -1.30 5.58 14.48
C VAL A 88 -0.48 4.73 15.42
N GLN A 89 -1.03 4.44 16.61
CA GLN A 89 -0.37 3.61 17.62
C GLN A 89 -0.69 2.13 17.37
N VAL A 90 0.31 1.36 16.98
CA VAL A 90 0.21 -0.09 16.73
C VAL A 90 1.46 -0.80 17.22
N SER A 91 1.34 -2.09 17.51
CA SER A 91 2.47 -2.94 17.83
C SER A 91 3.15 -3.48 16.54
N ALA A 92 4.35 -4.01 16.68
CA ALA A 92 5.01 -4.71 15.59
C ALA A 92 4.20 -5.93 15.09
N ASP A 93 3.34 -6.51 15.93
CA ASP A 93 2.52 -7.67 15.56
C ASP A 93 1.35 -7.29 14.64
N ASN A 94 0.97 -6.01 14.63
CA ASN A 94 0.00 -5.47 13.69
C ASN A 94 0.61 -5.09 12.33
N VAL A 95 1.91 -5.34 12.13
CA VAL A 95 2.64 -5.01 10.90
C VAL A 95 3.06 -6.27 10.17
N MET A 96 2.83 -6.34 8.86
CA MET A 96 3.33 -7.39 7.97
C MET A 96 4.04 -6.76 6.78
N MET A 97 5.26 -7.22 6.50
CA MET A 97 6.02 -6.81 5.32
C MET A 97 5.51 -7.53 4.07
N THR A 98 5.46 -6.81 2.95
CA THR A 98 4.98 -7.30 1.65
C THR A 98 5.97 -6.98 0.53
N GLN A 99 5.81 -7.63 -0.62
CA GLN A 99 6.58 -7.33 -1.84
C GLN A 99 5.99 -6.10 -2.57
N GLY A 100 6.04 -4.95 -1.89
CA GLY A 100 5.46 -3.68 -2.33
C GLY A 100 3.94 -3.61 -2.10
N GLY A 101 3.35 -2.45 -2.42
CA GLY A 101 1.92 -2.20 -2.25
C GLY A 101 1.04 -3.14 -3.09
N GLN A 102 1.51 -3.59 -4.25
CA GLN A 102 0.73 -4.46 -5.13
C GLN A 102 0.39 -5.81 -4.47
N GLN A 103 1.37 -6.44 -3.77
CA GLN A 103 1.09 -7.66 -3.01
C GLN A 103 0.14 -7.39 -1.84
N ALA A 104 0.28 -6.22 -1.21
CA ALA A 104 -0.63 -5.84 -0.11
C ALA A 104 -2.08 -5.71 -0.60
N ILE A 105 -2.30 -5.07 -1.75
CA ILE A 105 -3.63 -4.96 -2.39
C ILE A 105 -4.20 -6.34 -2.73
N ASP A 106 -3.40 -7.20 -3.37
CA ASP A 106 -3.81 -8.56 -3.76
C ASP A 106 -4.16 -9.43 -2.54
N LEU A 107 -3.36 -9.36 -1.46
CA LEU A 107 -3.65 -10.08 -0.22
C LEU A 107 -4.96 -9.66 0.43
N VAL A 108 -5.25 -8.34 0.45
CA VAL A 108 -6.52 -7.83 0.99
C VAL A 108 -7.69 -8.22 0.07
N ALA A 109 -7.51 -8.14 -1.24
CA ALA A 109 -8.51 -8.61 -2.21
C ALA A 109 -8.83 -10.10 -1.99
N LYS A 110 -7.79 -10.92 -1.84
CA LYS A 110 -7.90 -12.37 -1.59
C LYS A 110 -8.60 -12.69 -0.28
N LEU A 111 -8.38 -11.87 0.76
CA LEU A 111 -9.05 -12.02 2.04
C LEU A 111 -10.54 -11.68 1.96
N MET A 112 -10.88 -10.63 1.21
CA MET A 112 -12.21 -9.98 1.29
C MET A 112 -13.16 -10.38 0.17
N LEU A 113 -12.66 -10.77 -1.02
CA LEU A 113 -13.47 -10.83 -2.23
C LEU A 113 -13.59 -12.26 -2.79
N ASN A 114 -14.82 -12.68 -3.01
CA ASN A 114 -15.17 -13.78 -3.91
C ASN A 114 -15.67 -13.19 -5.24
N HIS A 115 -15.80 -14.06 -6.26
CA HIS A 115 -16.42 -13.70 -7.52
C HIS A 115 -17.81 -13.07 -7.29
N GLY A 116 -18.03 -11.87 -7.83
CA GLY A 116 -19.28 -11.13 -7.74
C GLY A 116 -19.50 -10.34 -6.44
N ASP A 117 -18.60 -10.46 -5.46
CA ASP A 117 -18.67 -9.62 -4.25
C ASP A 117 -18.54 -8.13 -4.59
N ALA A 118 -19.25 -7.29 -3.86
CA ALA A 118 -19.33 -5.86 -4.10
C ALA A 118 -18.24 -5.07 -3.36
N MET A 119 -17.63 -4.12 -4.03
CA MET A 119 -16.70 -3.16 -3.43
C MET A 119 -16.86 -1.75 -3.98
N VAL A 120 -16.42 -0.77 -3.19
CA VAL A 120 -16.34 0.64 -3.60
C VAL A 120 -14.91 0.98 -4.00
N VAL A 121 -14.78 1.72 -5.10
CA VAL A 121 -13.55 2.39 -5.54
C VAL A 121 -13.80 3.86 -5.78
N GLU A 122 -12.76 4.67 -5.75
CA GLU A 122 -12.82 6.06 -6.20
C GLU A 122 -12.94 6.13 -7.73
N GLY A 123 -13.67 7.10 -8.24
CA GLY A 123 -13.80 7.36 -9.67
C GLY A 123 -13.20 8.72 -10.05
N PRO A 124 -12.03 8.74 -10.76
CA PRO A 124 -11.15 7.63 -11.15
C PRO A 124 -10.32 7.05 -10.00
N THR A 125 -9.63 5.92 -10.22
CA THR A 125 -8.73 5.31 -9.24
C THR A 125 -7.46 4.71 -9.87
N TYR A 126 -6.57 4.14 -9.05
CA TYR A 126 -5.31 3.55 -9.49
C TYR A 126 -5.53 2.26 -10.29
N MET A 127 -5.10 2.25 -11.56
CA MET A 127 -5.25 1.10 -12.46
C MET A 127 -4.55 -0.17 -11.96
N GLY A 128 -3.40 -0.02 -11.27
CA GLY A 128 -2.70 -1.17 -10.69
C GLY A 128 -3.48 -1.86 -9.57
N ALA A 129 -4.32 -1.12 -8.84
CA ALA A 129 -5.22 -1.71 -7.85
C ALA A 129 -6.38 -2.44 -8.55
N LEU A 130 -6.98 -1.84 -9.58
CA LEU A 130 -8.01 -2.49 -10.38
C LEU A 130 -7.50 -3.81 -10.96
N ALA A 131 -6.29 -3.82 -11.55
CA ALA A 131 -5.68 -5.04 -12.08
C ALA A 131 -5.53 -6.17 -11.06
N ALA A 132 -5.30 -5.85 -9.76
CA ALA A 132 -5.30 -6.84 -8.71
C ALA A 132 -6.72 -7.30 -8.36
N PHE A 133 -7.66 -6.36 -8.17
CA PHE A 133 -9.05 -6.67 -7.83
C PHE A 133 -9.76 -7.47 -8.92
N ASP A 134 -9.51 -7.17 -10.20
CA ASP A 134 -10.13 -7.84 -11.35
C ASP A 134 -9.84 -9.36 -11.37
N THR A 135 -8.74 -9.80 -10.75
CA THR A 135 -8.46 -11.24 -10.61
C THR A 135 -9.44 -11.96 -9.69
N TYR A 136 -10.23 -11.23 -8.91
CA TYR A 136 -11.30 -11.72 -8.02
C TYR A 136 -12.71 -11.46 -8.59
N GLU A 137 -12.80 -10.81 -9.76
CA GLU A 137 -14.04 -10.53 -10.49
C GLU A 137 -15.11 -9.85 -9.62
N PRO A 138 -14.78 -8.73 -8.89
CA PRO A 138 -15.77 -8.05 -8.05
C PRO A 138 -16.75 -7.20 -8.85
N THR A 139 -17.84 -6.79 -8.21
CA THR A 139 -18.72 -5.74 -8.70
C THR A 139 -18.28 -4.40 -8.12
N TYR A 140 -17.93 -3.45 -8.97
CA TYR A 140 -17.49 -2.11 -8.56
C TYR A 140 -18.64 -1.13 -8.43
N TYR A 141 -18.60 -0.34 -7.36
CA TYR A 141 -19.39 0.87 -7.17
C TYR A 141 -18.44 2.07 -7.11
N GLU A 142 -18.47 2.90 -8.14
CA GLU A 142 -17.61 4.07 -8.24
C GLU A 142 -18.18 5.25 -7.44
N ILE A 143 -17.34 5.88 -6.63
CA ILE A 143 -17.67 7.11 -5.91
C ILE A 143 -16.78 8.24 -6.42
N PRO A 144 -17.36 9.34 -6.93
CA PRO A 144 -16.58 10.44 -7.49
C PRO A 144 -15.70 11.10 -6.43
N VAL A 145 -14.52 11.55 -6.89
CA VAL A 145 -13.56 12.35 -6.14
C VAL A 145 -13.74 13.83 -6.53
N ASP A 146 -13.77 14.70 -5.53
CA ASP A 146 -13.71 16.16 -5.72
C ASP A 146 -12.50 16.74 -4.96
N ASP A 147 -12.33 18.06 -4.92
CA ASP A 147 -11.18 18.76 -4.31
C ASP A 147 -10.90 18.37 -2.84
N ASN A 148 -11.83 17.70 -2.18
CA ASN A 148 -11.70 17.24 -0.80
C ASN A 148 -11.57 15.69 -0.69
N GLY A 149 -11.43 14.97 -1.79
CA GLY A 149 -11.34 13.51 -1.85
C GLY A 149 -12.68 12.84 -2.19
N MET A 150 -12.88 11.59 -1.75
CA MET A 150 -14.10 10.80 -1.99
C MET A 150 -15.37 11.51 -1.51
N ASN A 151 -16.44 11.51 -2.32
CA ASN A 151 -17.72 12.14 -1.98
C ASN A 151 -18.49 11.31 -0.94
N ILE A 152 -18.41 11.69 0.32
CA ILE A 152 -19.02 10.96 1.45
C ILE A 152 -20.56 10.90 1.38
N ARG A 153 -21.21 11.91 0.79
CA ARG A 153 -22.67 11.89 0.62
C ARG A 153 -23.09 10.82 -0.39
N GLN A 154 -22.36 10.70 -1.50
CA GLN A 154 -22.60 9.67 -2.50
C GLN A 154 -22.30 8.29 -1.93
N LEU A 155 -21.16 8.13 -1.23
CA LEU A 155 -20.80 6.89 -0.56
C LEU A 155 -21.91 6.42 0.39
N ARG A 156 -22.45 7.29 1.24
CA ARG A 156 -23.56 6.96 2.15
C ARG A 156 -24.80 6.44 1.39
N LYS A 157 -25.14 7.06 0.25
CA LYS A 157 -26.27 6.61 -0.57
C LYS A 157 -26.01 5.22 -1.15
N THR A 158 -24.80 4.99 -1.64
CA THR A 158 -24.38 3.73 -2.24
C THR A 158 -24.40 2.61 -1.19
N LEU A 159 -23.76 2.80 -0.02
CA LEU A 159 -23.75 1.82 1.06
C LEU A 159 -25.16 1.50 1.59
N LYS A 160 -26.05 2.49 1.63
CA LYS A 160 -27.47 2.26 2.01
C LYS A 160 -28.24 1.44 0.98
N ALA A 161 -27.94 1.63 -0.30
CA ALA A 161 -28.62 0.93 -1.41
C ALA A 161 -28.04 -0.47 -1.65
N HIS A 162 -26.78 -0.69 -1.27
CA HIS A 162 -25.98 -1.88 -1.54
C HIS A 162 -25.32 -2.40 -0.25
N PRO A 163 -26.11 -3.04 0.64
CA PRO A 163 -25.61 -3.59 1.91
C PRO A 163 -24.66 -4.79 1.73
N GLU A 164 -24.54 -5.32 0.52
CA GLU A 164 -23.62 -6.38 0.13
C GLU A 164 -22.15 -5.90 -0.04
N ILE A 165 -21.92 -4.59 -0.03
CA ILE A 165 -20.55 -4.03 -0.16
C ILE A 165 -19.73 -4.40 1.07
N LYS A 166 -18.53 -4.97 0.84
CA LYS A 166 -17.62 -5.44 1.90
C LYS A 166 -16.37 -4.58 2.06
N LEU A 167 -15.90 -3.95 0.98
CA LEU A 167 -14.61 -3.28 0.91
C LEU A 167 -14.73 -1.91 0.25
N ILE A 168 -14.02 -0.93 0.81
CA ILE A 168 -13.83 0.40 0.22
C ILE A 168 -12.32 0.57 0.00
N TYR A 169 -11.90 0.79 -1.24
CA TYR A 169 -10.51 1.13 -1.59
C TYR A 169 -10.38 2.64 -1.80
N THR A 170 -9.40 3.27 -1.17
CA THR A 170 -9.16 4.72 -1.29
C THR A 170 -7.68 5.08 -1.14
N ILE A 171 -7.26 6.14 -1.87
CA ILE A 171 -5.92 6.74 -1.79
C ILE A 171 -6.09 8.15 -1.20
N PRO A 172 -5.96 8.35 0.12
CA PRO A 172 -6.34 9.60 0.76
C PRO A 172 -5.32 10.74 0.62
N ASP A 173 -4.06 10.45 0.32
CA ASP A 173 -3.00 11.44 0.17
C ASP A 173 -2.47 11.46 -1.28
N PHE A 174 -2.55 12.64 -1.94
CA PHE A 174 -2.05 12.83 -3.32
C PHE A 174 -2.57 11.76 -4.28
N HIS A 175 -3.87 11.58 -4.28
CA HIS A 175 -4.61 10.54 -4.98
C HIS A 175 -4.13 10.30 -6.42
N ASN A 176 -3.92 9.06 -6.77
CA ASN A 176 -3.58 8.66 -8.14
C ASN A 176 -4.87 8.24 -8.88
N PRO A 177 -5.30 8.96 -9.96
CA PRO A 177 -4.50 9.93 -10.73
C PRO A 177 -4.82 11.42 -10.44
N THR A 178 -5.73 11.77 -9.52
CA THR A 178 -6.28 13.13 -9.43
C THR A 178 -5.36 14.14 -8.70
N GLY A 179 -4.36 13.70 -7.94
CA GLY A 179 -3.52 14.55 -7.09
C GLY A 179 -4.21 15.09 -5.84
N THR A 180 -5.48 14.80 -5.64
CA THR A 180 -6.29 15.31 -4.52
C THR A 180 -5.86 14.73 -3.19
N THR A 181 -5.95 15.51 -2.11
CA THR A 181 -5.76 15.02 -0.74
C THR A 181 -7.08 15.07 0.03
N MET A 182 -7.52 13.91 0.56
CA MET A 182 -8.75 13.81 1.32
C MET A 182 -8.67 14.58 2.63
N SER A 183 -9.64 15.47 2.86
CA SER A 183 -9.70 16.28 4.07
C SER A 183 -9.93 15.46 5.34
N ALA A 184 -9.42 15.94 6.50
CA ALA A 184 -9.59 15.26 7.79
C ALA A 184 -11.08 14.97 8.10
N LYS A 185 -11.97 15.89 7.80
CA LYS A 185 -13.42 15.73 8.01
C LYS A 185 -13.98 14.54 7.20
N ARG A 186 -13.49 14.33 5.98
CA ARG A 186 -13.93 13.20 5.14
C ARG A 186 -13.35 11.88 5.63
N ARG A 187 -12.10 11.85 6.10
CA ARG A 187 -11.48 10.66 6.69
C ARG A 187 -12.28 10.17 7.90
N GLN A 188 -12.64 11.09 8.81
CA GLN A 188 -13.50 10.77 9.97
C GLN A 188 -14.88 10.26 9.54
N ALA A 189 -15.51 10.93 8.58
CA ALA A 189 -16.82 10.54 8.09
C ALA A 189 -16.81 9.18 7.36
N LEU A 190 -15.70 8.86 6.68
CA LEU A 190 -15.49 7.56 6.02
C LEU A 190 -15.44 6.43 7.04
N VAL A 191 -14.65 6.58 8.12
CA VAL A 191 -14.59 5.59 9.21
C VAL A 191 -15.96 5.44 9.88
N ALA A 192 -16.67 6.54 10.16
CA ALA A 192 -18.01 6.48 10.74
C ALA A 192 -19.00 5.72 9.84
N LEU A 193 -18.90 5.83 8.52
CA LEU A 193 -19.70 5.05 7.59
C LEU A 193 -19.28 3.58 7.59
N ALA A 194 -17.98 3.29 7.62
CA ALA A 194 -17.49 1.92 7.69
C ALA A 194 -18.01 1.19 8.93
N ASN A 195 -18.00 1.85 10.09
CA ASN A 195 -18.57 1.31 11.33
C ASN A 195 -20.11 1.12 11.22
N GLN A 196 -20.80 2.10 10.63
CA GLN A 196 -22.27 2.06 10.49
C GLN A 196 -22.76 0.94 9.56
N TYR A 197 -22.02 0.66 8.48
CA TYR A 197 -22.44 -0.26 7.42
C TYR A 197 -21.66 -1.58 7.40
N ASP A 198 -20.82 -1.82 8.40
CA ASP A 198 -20.03 -3.06 8.55
C ASP A 198 -19.13 -3.37 7.34
N VAL A 199 -18.39 -2.36 6.87
CA VAL A 199 -17.48 -2.48 5.73
C VAL A 199 -16.03 -2.24 6.14
N ILE A 200 -15.08 -2.85 5.42
CA ILE A 200 -13.64 -2.64 5.61
C ILE A 200 -13.17 -1.53 4.69
N ILE A 201 -12.22 -0.72 5.17
CA ILE A 201 -11.51 0.29 4.38
C ILE A 201 -10.10 -0.22 4.11
N LEU A 202 -9.69 -0.25 2.85
CA LEU A 202 -8.30 -0.38 2.43
C LEU A 202 -7.75 1.03 2.12
N GLU A 203 -6.95 1.56 3.06
CA GLU A 203 -6.26 2.83 2.93
C GLU A 203 -4.90 2.62 2.28
N ASP A 204 -4.74 3.07 1.04
CA ASP A 204 -3.48 2.99 0.29
C ASP A 204 -2.74 4.33 0.35
N SER A 205 -1.59 4.36 1.03
CA SER A 205 -0.87 5.60 1.37
C SER A 205 0.61 5.59 0.95
N PRO A 206 0.95 5.38 -0.34
CA PRO A 206 2.33 5.36 -0.80
C PRO A 206 2.95 6.76 -0.94
N TYR A 207 2.13 7.81 -0.99
CA TYR A 207 2.58 9.18 -1.30
C TYR A 207 2.62 10.12 -0.09
N ARG A 208 2.11 9.69 1.07
CA ARG A 208 1.93 10.52 2.26
C ARG A 208 3.19 11.30 2.65
N ASP A 209 4.35 10.66 2.58
CA ASP A 209 5.65 11.22 2.96
C ASP A 209 6.27 12.15 1.91
N LEU A 210 5.64 12.29 0.73
CA LEU A 210 6.09 13.16 -0.37
C LEU A 210 5.47 14.56 -0.31
N ARG A 211 5.05 15.03 0.85
CA ARG A 211 4.43 16.34 1.00
C ARG A 211 5.47 17.45 0.94
N TYR A 212 5.39 18.30 -0.08
CA TYR A 212 6.27 19.47 -0.26
C TYR A 212 5.77 20.72 0.45
N SER A 213 4.45 20.84 0.69
CA SER A 213 3.83 22.01 1.32
C SER A 213 2.57 21.63 2.09
N GLY A 214 2.16 22.55 2.99
CA GLY A 214 0.99 22.34 3.86
C GLY A 214 1.31 21.45 5.06
N GLN A 215 0.26 21.05 5.79
CA GLN A 215 0.36 20.23 6.99
C GLN A 215 -0.05 18.78 6.70
N ASN A 216 0.57 17.82 7.39
CA ASN A 216 0.15 16.44 7.34
C ASN A 216 -1.26 16.30 7.90
N ILE A 217 -2.12 15.59 7.16
CA ILE A 217 -3.44 15.20 7.62
C ILE A 217 -3.32 13.80 8.23
N LEU A 218 -3.94 13.56 9.36
CA LEU A 218 -3.93 12.25 10.03
C LEU A 218 -4.46 11.15 9.12
N ALA A 219 -3.87 9.96 9.18
CA ALA A 219 -4.29 8.82 8.36
C ALA A 219 -5.77 8.46 8.64
N ILE A 220 -6.43 7.76 7.72
CA ILE A 220 -7.77 7.22 7.99
C ILE A 220 -7.69 6.22 9.15
N LYS A 221 -6.64 5.39 9.17
CA LYS A 221 -6.35 4.43 10.25
C LYS A 221 -6.27 5.06 11.64
N HIS A 222 -5.85 6.34 11.75
CA HIS A 222 -5.84 7.09 13.01
C HIS A 222 -7.23 7.17 13.66
N TYR A 223 -8.29 7.28 12.86
CA TYR A 223 -9.68 7.39 13.35
C TYR A 223 -10.36 6.03 13.56
N ASP A 224 -9.68 4.93 13.26
CA ASP A 224 -10.21 3.59 13.37
C ASP A 224 -10.29 3.12 14.83
N THR A 225 -11.49 2.92 15.34
CA THR A 225 -11.76 2.46 16.70
C THR A 225 -12.32 1.03 16.78
N GLU A 226 -12.61 0.43 15.61
CA GLU A 226 -13.27 -0.89 15.52
C GLU A 226 -12.46 -1.91 14.69
N GLY A 227 -11.22 -1.57 14.33
CA GLY A 227 -10.34 -2.47 13.58
C GLY A 227 -10.72 -2.62 12.10
N ARG A 228 -11.46 -1.65 11.52
CA ARG A 228 -12.00 -1.73 10.14
C ARG A 228 -11.10 -1.13 9.07
N VAL A 229 -10.02 -0.47 9.43
CA VAL A 229 -9.09 0.11 8.46
C VAL A 229 -7.86 -0.74 8.32
N ILE A 230 -7.63 -1.26 7.12
CA ILE A 230 -6.37 -1.86 6.70
C ILE A 230 -5.57 -0.77 6.03
N PHE A 231 -4.43 -0.40 6.63
CA PHE A 231 -3.51 0.59 6.06
C PHE A 231 -2.41 -0.14 5.29
N ILE A 232 -2.12 0.33 4.08
CA ILE A 232 -0.98 -0.15 3.29
C ILE A 232 -0.10 1.00 2.83
N SER A 233 1.20 0.73 2.74
CA SER A 233 2.17 1.65 2.16
C SER A 233 3.39 0.90 1.61
N SER A 234 4.35 1.65 1.06
CA SER A 234 5.51 1.05 0.40
C SER A 234 6.70 1.99 0.37
N PHE A 235 7.90 1.41 0.31
CA PHE A 235 9.15 2.15 0.07
C PHE A 235 9.33 2.58 -1.40
N SER A 236 8.44 2.19 -2.30
CA SER A 236 8.59 2.43 -3.74
C SER A 236 8.70 3.90 -4.13
N LYS A 237 8.09 4.81 -3.36
CA LYS A 237 8.08 6.24 -3.67
C LYS A 237 9.02 7.07 -2.79
N ILE A 238 9.44 6.52 -1.65
CA ILE A 238 10.25 7.22 -0.65
C ILE A 238 11.69 6.69 -0.56
N LEU A 239 11.99 5.52 -1.15
CA LEU A 239 13.33 4.95 -1.15
C LEU A 239 13.70 4.42 -2.56
N SER A 240 13.12 3.28 -2.98
CA SER A 240 13.34 2.75 -4.32
C SER A 240 12.25 1.71 -4.67
N PRO A 241 11.65 1.80 -5.87
CA PRO A 241 10.63 0.83 -6.30
C PRO A 241 11.20 -0.57 -6.55
N ALA A 242 12.49 -0.68 -6.89
CA ALA A 242 13.14 -1.96 -7.20
C ALA A 242 13.34 -2.84 -5.96
N LEU A 243 13.35 -2.29 -4.75
CA LEU A 243 13.44 -3.06 -3.50
C LEU A 243 12.21 -3.92 -3.23
N ARG A 244 11.13 -3.67 -3.95
CA ARG A 244 9.85 -4.42 -3.83
C ARG A 244 9.43 -4.64 -2.38
N THR A 245 9.45 -3.57 -1.58
CA THR A 245 9.10 -3.64 -0.15
C THR A 245 7.99 -2.68 0.19
N GLY A 246 6.96 -3.20 0.84
CA GLY A 246 5.83 -2.48 1.39
C GLY A 246 5.41 -3.11 2.71
N TRP A 247 4.32 -2.62 3.28
CA TRP A 247 3.77 -3.16 4.53
C TRP A 247 2.26 -2.98 4.61
N ILE A 248 1.65 -3.86 5.41
CA ILE A 248 0.26 -3.79 5.84
C ILE A 248 0.23 -3.52 7.34
N VAL A 249 -0.69 -2.66 7.78
CA VAL A 249 -1.04 -2.48 9.18
C VAL A 249 -2.53 -2.78 9.35
N ALA A 250 -2.86 -3.75 10.19
CA ALA A 250 -4.23 -4.19 10.41
C ALA A 250 -4.46 -4.62 11.87
N ASP A 251 -5.72 -4.74 12.24
CA ASP A 251 -6.15 -5.35 13.50
C ASP A 251 -5.75 -6.83 13.57
N ASP A 252 -5.61 -7.37 14.79
CA ASP A 252 -5.09 -8.72 15.05
C ASP A 252 -5.85 -9.81 14.29
N ALA A 253 -7.19 -9.72 14.24
CA ALA A 253 -8.02 -10.71 13.57
C ALA A 253 -7.78 -10.73 12.06
N ILE A 254 -7.66 -9.56 11.45
CA ILE A 254 -7.35 -9.41 10.02
C ILE A 254 -5.90 -9.83 9.75
N MET A 255 -4.96 -9.43 10.60
CA MET A 255 -3.55 -9.76 10.46
C MET A 255 -3.31 -11.27 10.49
N HIS A 256 -3.98 -11.98 11.40
CA HIS A 256 -3.90 -13.44 11.48
C HIS A 256 -4.21 -14.13 10.14
N GLU A 257 -5.30 -13.74 9.51
CA GLU A 257 -5.72 -14.31 8.22
C GLU A 257 -4.78 -13.90 7.07
N LEU A 258 -4.33 -12.64 7.05
CA LEU A 258 -3.37 -12.15 6.05
C LEU A 258 -2.04 -12.90 6.10
N VAL A 259 -1.55 -13.21 7.29
CA VAL A 259 -0.31 -14.01 7.48
C VAL A 259 -0.48 -15.41 6.90
N GLY A 260 -1.63 -16.07 7.16
CA GLY A 260 -1.94 -17.37 6.58
C GLY A 260 -1.98 -17.35 5.05
N LEU A 261 -2.62 -16.33 4.47
CA LEU A 261 -2.68 -16.15 3.01
C LEU A 261 -1.30 -15.89 2.40
N LYS A 262 -0.51 -15.02 3.01
CA LYS A 262 0.85 -14.72 2.54
C LYS A 262 1.76 -15.94 2.61
N SER A 263 1.68 -16.73 3.69
CA SER A 263 2.43 -17.96 3.83
C SER A 263 2.17 -18.95 2.67
N ALA A 264 0.92 -19.00 2.19
CA ALA A 264 0.54 -19.84 1.05
C ALA A 264 0.98 -19.31 -0.32
N ILE A 265 1.32 -17.98 -0.42
CA ILE A 265 1.70 -17.35 -1.69
C ILE A 265 3.22 -17.39 -1.90
N ASP A 266 3.99 -16.88 -0.94
CA ASP A 266 5.43 -16.66 -1.09
C ASP A 266 6.24 -17.03 0.16
N VAL A 267 5.59 -17.63 1.16
CA VAL A 267 6.17 -18.03 2.46
C VAL A 267 6.62 -16.83 3.27
N GLN A 268 7.48 -15.97 2.70
CA GLN A 268 8.03 -14.76 3.31
C GLN A 268 8.55 -13.78 2.24
N SER A 269 8.75 -12.53 2.63
CA SER A 269 9.49 -11.55 1.80
C SER A 269 11.01 -11.83 1.88
N PRO A 270 11.81 -11.39 0.87
CA PRO A 270 13.26 -11.65 0.83
C PRO A 270 14.00 -11.04 2.03
N ASN A 271 14.54 -11.87 2.92
CA ASN A 271 15.23 -11.44 4.14
C ASN A 271 16.39 -10.47 3.88
N VAL A 272 17.20 -10.71 2.85
CA VAL A 272 18.35 -9.86 2.53
C VAL A 272 17.91 -8.42 2.27
N THR A 273 16.82 -8.24 1.55
CA THR A 273 16.27 -6.89 1.28
C THR A 273 15.66 -6.28 2.54
N LEU A 274 14.90 -7.06 3.32
CA LEU A 274 14.32 -6.57 4.57
C LEU A 274 15.40 -6.16 5.59
N ALA A 275 16.47 -6.94 5.71
CA ALA A 275 17.59 -6.63 6.61
C ALA A 275 18.36 -5.39 6.14
N ALA A 276 18.58 -5.23 4.83
CA ALA A 276 19.20 -4.02 4.30
C ALA A 276 18.34 -2.77 4.57
N ILE A 277 17.02 -2.85 4.38
CA ILE A 277 16.13 -1.73 4.73
C ILE A 277 16.12 -1.49 6.24
N ASN A 278 16.14 -2.54 7.05
CA ASN A 278 16.24 -2.40 8.50
C ASN A 278 17.52 -1.66 8.91
N SER A 279 18.67 -2.01 8.33
CA SER A 279 19.94 -1.31 8.55
C SER A 279 19.90 0.14 8.05
N TYR A 280 19.32 0.37 6.86
CA TYR A 280 19.18 1.71 6.30
C TYR A 280 18.33 2.66 7.18
N LEU A 281 17.32 2.13 7.88
CA LEU A 281 16.45 2.89 8.78
C LEU A 281 17.04 3.10 10.18
N ASP A 282 18.28 2.69 10.45
CA ASP A 282 18.93 3.00 11.73
C ASP A 282 19.24 4.51 11.83
N PRO A 283 19.22 5.11 13.04
CA PRO A 283 19.30 6.56 13.25
C PRO A 283 20.50 7.26 12.60
N VAL A 284 21.61 6.54 12.42
CA VAL A 284 22.84 7.09 11.79
C VAL A 284 22.62 7.34 10.28
N SER A 285 21.81 6.49 9.63
CA SER A 285 21.47 6.62 8.20
C SER A 285 20.26 7.54 7.97
N TYR A 286 19.34 7.62 8.94
CA TYR A 286 18.07 8.36 8.84
C TYR A 286 18.23 9.88 8.79
N THR A 287 19.31 10.43 9.33
CA THR A 287 19.65 11.85 9.22
C THR A 287 19.90 12.28 7.76
N HIS A 288 20.28 11.35 6.91
CA HIS A 288 20.49 11.62 5.47
C HIS A 288 19.18 11.63 4.66
N LEU A 289 18.17 10.83 5.01
CA LEU A 289 16.86 10.86 4.36
C LEU A 289 16.18 12.24 4.47
N ARG A 290 16.17 12.85 5.65
CA ARG A 290 15.64 14.22 5.86
C ARG A 290 16.41 15.27 5.06
N ALA A 291 17.72 15.08 4.85
CA ALA A 291 18.52 16.02 4.07
C ALA A 291 18.24 15.93 2.56
N HIS A 292 17.81 14.78 2.06
CA HIS A 292 17.40 14.59 0.66
C HIS A 292 15.97 15.04 0.39
N GLU A 293 15.05 14.84 1.34
CA GLU A 293 13.65 15.32 1.26
C GLU A 293 13.56 16.86 1.27
N THR A 294 14.57 17.58 1.79
CA THR A 294 14.58 19.04 1.94
C THR A 294 15.40 19.79 0.91
N ARG A 295 16.06 19.13 -0.02
CA ARG A 295 16.91 19.74 -1.07
C ARG A 295 16.24 19.71 -2.46
N GLY A 296 14.95 19.96 -2.52
CA GLY A 296 14.21 20.22 -3.76
C GLY A 296 14.06 21.70 -4.04
#